data_2bc0e58544f5408648f387e03739f6c9
#
_entry.id   2bc0e58544f5408648f387e03739f6c9
#
_cell.length_a   1.000
_cell.length_b   1.000
_cell.length_c   1.000
_cell.angle_alpha   90.00
_cell.angle_beta   90.00
_cell.angle_gamma   90.00
#
_symmetry.space_group_name_H-M   'P 1'
#
loop_
_entity.id
_entity.type
_entity.pdbx_description
1 polymer ?
#
loop_
_entity_poly.entity_id
_entity_poly.type
_entity_poly.pdbx_seq_one_letter_code
_entity_poly.pdbx_strand_id
1 'polypeptide(L)'
;MRIVVVIASCLLAACASAPSEQQPTSTIAIDHMVIPAVAEAGGPVAAYAGFDNRGGEDRLLGIDCTCATSVELHRVVRDGDKVSMTNTFPLALPAAARTEVKPPGIPLHFMLMGTTRPFAVGDRVPMRLRFERAGVVEVVFTVAEDSRGGWERWRPD
;
A
#
# COMPACT_ATOMS: atom_id res chain seq x y z
N MET A 1 38.48 -57.21 42.86
CA MET A 1 38.58 -56.56 41.59
C MET A 1 37.19 -55.98 41.26
N ARG A 2 36.96 -54.66 41.49
CA ARG A 2 35.66 -54.00 41.34
C ARG A 2 35.65 -53.26 40.02
N ILE A 3 34.74 -53.68 39.15
CA ILE A 3 34.52 -53.06 37.83
C ILE A 3 33.53 -51.87 38.04
N VAL A 4 34.01 -50.67 37.73
CA VAL A 4 33.16 -49.47 37.71
C VAL A 4 32.69 -49.25 36.27
N VAL A 5 31.39 -49.38 36.02
CA VAL A 5 30.77 -49.09 34.74
C VAL A 5 30.35 -47.61 34.76
N VAL A 6 30.96 -46.78 33.90
CA VAL A 6 30.60 -45.41 33.70
C VAL A 6 29.59 -45.36 32.55
N ILE A 7 28.33 -45.00 32.87
CA ILE A 7 27.29 -44.77 31.85
C ILE A 7 27.37 -43.31 31.43
N ALA A 8 27.81 -43.07 30.20
CA ALA A 8 27.80 -41.75 29.60
C ALA A 8 26.41 -41.48 29.02
N SER A 9 25.67 -40.59 29.63
CA SER A 9 24.38 -40.09 29.10
C SER A 9 24.61 -39.01 28.03
N CYS A 10 24.37 -39.33 26.77
CA CYS A 10 24.30 -38.36 25.70
C CYS A 10 22.96 -37.63 25.76
N LEU A 11 22.98 -36.34 26.12
CA LEU A 11 21.85 -35.44 25.92
C LEU A 11 21.80 -35.02 24.46
N LEU A 12 20.80 -35.52 23.69
CA LEU A 12 20.45 -34.97 22.40
C LEU A 12 19.67 -33.67 22.61
N ALA A 13 20.30 -32.55 22.32
CA ALA A 13 19.63 -31.27 22.21
C ALA A 13 18.84 -31.25 20.88
N ALA A 14 17.52 -31.41 20.96
CA ALA A 14 16.62 -31.19 19.82
C ALA A 14 16.51 -29.69 19.54
N CYS A 15 17.15 -29.20 18.49
CA CYS A 15 16.89 -27.86 17.95
C CYS A 15 15.49 -27.87 17.35
N ALA A 16 14.50 -27.36 18.08
CA ALA A 16 13.20 -27.06 17.55
C ALA A 16 13.33 -25.82 16.64
N SER A 17 13.33 -26.06 15.32
CA SER A 17 13.19 -24.99 14.34
C SER A 17 11.79 -24.37 14.49
N ALA A 18 11.71 -23.12 14.90
CA ALA A 18 10.46 -22.37 14.91
C ALA A 18 9.91 -22.32 13.46
N PRO A 19 8.59 -22.51 13.25
CA PRO A 19 8.02 -22.34 11.93
C PRO A 19 8.24 -20.88 11.53
N SER A 20 8.92 -20.65 10.40
CA SER A 20 8.98 -19.35 9.75
C SER A 20 7.56 -19.01 9.30
N GLU A 21 6.95 -18.00 9.89
CA GLU A 21 5.72 -17.40 9.39
C GLU A 21 6.01 -16.92 7.95
N GLN A 22 5.59 -17.73 6.99
CA GLN A 22 5.57 -17.31 5.60
C GLN A 22 4.54 -16.17 5.51
N GLN A 23 5.04 -14.94 5.35
CA GLN A 23 4.19 -13.82 4.96
C GLN A 23 3.43 -14.23 3.69
N PRO A 24 2.11 -14.06 3.65
CA PRO A 24 1.35 -14.39 2.46
C PRO A 24 1.92 -13.57 1.30
N THR A 25 2.37 -14.26 0.26
CA THR A 25 2.83 -13.61 -0.96
C THR A 25 1.62 -12.91 -1.56
N SER A 26 1.56 -11.60 -1.45
CA SER A 26 0.45 -10.82 -2.01
C SER A 26 0.34 -11.09 -3.50
N THR A 27 -0.83 -11.52 -3.95
CA THR A 27 -1.14 -11.69 -5.37
C THR A 27 -1.54 -10.38 -6.05
N ILE A 28 -1.50 -9.28 -5.30
CA ILE A 28 -1.81 -7.94 -5.78
C ILE A 28 -0.51 -7.23 -6.13
N ALA A 29 -0.28 -7.00 -7.43
CA ALA A 29 0.78 -6.11 -7.88
C ALA A 29 0.30 -4.66 -7.80
N ILE A 30 1.16 -3.77 -7.30
CA ILE A 30 0.85 -2.35 -7.11
C ILE A 30 1.84 -1.55 -7.94
N ASP A 31 1.31 -0.67 -8.77
CA ASP A 31 2.10 0.13 -9.70
C ASP A 31 1.63 1.60 -9.75
N HIS A 32 2.30 2.45 -10.54
CA HIS A 32 1.94 3.85 -10.75
C HIS A 32 1.70 4.65 -9.46
N MET A 33 2.48 4.34 -8.42
CA MET A 33 2.39 5.00 -7.12
C MET A 33 3.00 6.38 -7.21
N VAL A 34 2.15 7.42 -7.36
CA VAL A 34 2.58 8.79 -7.58
C VAL A 34 1.87 9.77 -6.66
N ILE A 35 2.62 10.77 -6.22
CA ILE A 35 2.15 11.97 -5.51
C ILE A 35 2.62 13.18 -6.33
N PRO A 36 1.76 14.15 -6.68
CA PRO A 36 2.21 15.40 -7.29
C PRO A 36 3.03 16.23 -6.29
N ALA A 37 4.05 16.93 -6.79
CA ALA A 37 4.87 17.81 -5.98
C ALA A 37 4.05 18.97 -5.39
N VAL A 38 4.32 19.33 -4.13
CA VAL A 38 3.73 20.47 -3.45
C VAL A 38 4.79 21.20 -2.64
N ALA A 39 4.77 22.52 -2.71
CA ALA A 39 5.78 23.38 -2.06
C ALA A 39 5.53 23.57 -0.57
N GLU A 40 4.29 23.36 -0.09
CA GLU A 40 3.89 23.66 1.28
C GLU A 40 3.32 22.43 1.97
N ALA A 41 3.53 22.35 3.29
CA ALA A 41 2.93 21.34 4.15
C ALA A 41 1.57 21.79 4.68
N GLY A 42 0.84 20.87 5.33
CA GLY A 42 -0.42 21.15 6.05
C GLY A 42 -1.68 21.01 5.19
N GLY A 43 -1.58 21.17 3.88
CA GLY A 43 -2.70 21.02 2.96
C GLY A 43 -3.02 19.58 2.59
N PRO A 44 -4.19 19.33 1.94
CA PRO A 44 -4.51 18.05 1.33
C PRO A 44 -3.71 17.83 0.03
N VAL A 45 -3.20 16.63 -0.17
CA VAL A 45 -2.46 16.25 -1.38
C VAL A 45 -3.00 14.95 -1.94
N ALA A 46 -3.33 14.93 -3.24
CA ALA A 46 -3.80 13.74 -3.90
C ALA A 46 -2.66 12.73 -4.11
N ALA A 47 -2.98 11.44 -4.11
CA ALA A 47 -2.08 10.36 -4.50
C ALA A 47 -2.83 9.32 -5.33
N TYR A 48 -2.09 8.57 -6.14
CA TYR A 48 -2.64 7.66 -7.13
C TYR A 48 -1.87 6.34 -7.13
N ALA A 49 -2.56 5.25 -7.44
CA ALA A 49 -1.94 3.94 -7.63
C ALA A 49 -2.82 3.02 -8.48
N GLY A 50 -2.20 2.06 -9.16
CA GLY A 50 -2.86 0.94 -9.83
C GLY A 50 -2.71 -0.34 -9.02
N PHE A 51 -3.72 -1.21 -9.07
CA PHE A 51 -3.76 -2.51 -8.40
C PHE A 51 -4.13 -3.58 -9.41
N ASP A 52 -3.22 -4.51 -9.67
CA ASP A 52 -3.46 -5.69 -10.50
C ASP A 52 -3.63 -6.90 -9.57
N ASN A 53 -4.88 -7.26 -9.28
CA ASN A 53 -5.19 -8.40 -8.43
C ASN A 53 -5.26 -9.67 -9.27
N ARG A 54 -4.24 -10.52 -9.15
CA ARG A 54 -4.13 -11.82 -9.85
C ARG A 54 -4.68 -12.98 -9.04
N GLY A 55 -5.16 -12.72 -7.81
CA GLY A 55 -5.73 -13.70 -6.90
C GLY A 55 -7.24 -13.62 -6.78
N GLY A 56 -7.75 -14.08 -5.64
CA GLY A 56 -9.14 -13.91 -5.23
C GLY A 56 -9.48 -12.45 -4.91
N GLU A 57 -10.76 -12.15 -4.75
CA GLU A 57 -11.19 -10.81 -4.33
C GLU A 57 -10.53 -10.38 -3.02
N ASP A 58 -10.20 -9.10 -2.92
CA ASP A 58 -9.66 -8.47 -1.72
C ASP A 58 -10.21 -7.05 -1.56
N ARG A 59 -9.86 -6.38 -0.49
CA ARG A 59 -10.23 -5.00 -0.21
C ARG A 59 -9.05 -4.25 0.39
N LEU A 60 -8.76 -3.07 -0.13
CA LEU A 60 -7.86 -2.14 0.53
C LEU A 60 -8.64 -1.40 1.62
N LEU A 61 -8.31 -1.67 2.87
CA LEU A 61 -9.00 -1.15 4.05
C LEU A 61 -8.55 0.26 4.43
N GLY A 62 -7.32 0.62 4.07
CA GLY A 62 -6.74 1.92 4.39
C GLY A 62 -5.27 1.99 4.03
N ILE A 63 -4.73 3.19 4.14
CA ILE A 63 -3.32 3.51 3.91
C ILE A 63 -2.79 4.30 5.10
N ASP A 64 -1.65 3.89 5.62
CA ASP A 64 -0.95 4.59 6.70
C ASP A 64 0.31 5.27 6.13
N CYS A 65 0.52 6.53 6.48
CA CYS A 65 1.69 7.31 6.13
C CYS A 65 2.08 8.21 7.31
N THR A 66 3.39 8.26 7.64
CA THR A 66 3.93 9.24 8.60
C THR A 66 3.98 10.64 8.00
N CYS A 67 3.75 10.76 6.70
CA CYS A 67 3.80 11.98 5.93
C CYS A 67 2.49 12.82 5.99
N ALA A 68 1.43 12.29 6.58
CA ALA A 68 0.12 12.94 6.70
C ALA A 68 -0.59 12.51 7.98
N THR A 69 -1.57 13.29 8.43
CA THR A 69 -2.39 12.96 9.60
C THR A 69 -3.30 11.75 9.31
N SER A 70 -3.85 11.68 8.09
CA SER A 70 -4.63 10.54 7.61
C SER A 70 -4.55 10.44 6.09
N VAL A 71 -4.88 9.26 5.57
CA VAL A 71 -5.09 9.04 4.13
C VAL A 71 -6.51 8.55 3.93
N GLU A 72 -7.25 9.24 3.08
CA GLU A 72 -8.63 8.93 2.75
C GLU A 72 -8.74 8.50 1.28
N LEU A 73 -9.72 7.67 0.95
CA LEU A 73 -10.10 7.39 -0.43
C LEU A 73 -11.32 8.24 -0.78
N HIS A 74 -11.12 9.27 -1.57
CA HIS A 74 -12.21 10.14 -1.99
C HIS A 74 -12.82 9.67 -3.30
N ARG A 75 -14.14 9.63 -3.32
CA ARG A 75 -14.94 9.52 -4.55
C ARG A 75 -15.51 10.88 -4.90
N VAL A 76 -15.24 11.31 -6.13
CA VAL A 76 -15.83 12.52 -6.69
C VAL A 76 -17.24 12.20 -7.20
N VAL A 77 -18.23 12.87 -6.66
CA VAL A 77 -19.63 12.77 -7.08
C VAL A 77 -20.05 14.11 -7.65
N ARG A 78 -20.63 14.08 -8.85
CA ARG A 78 -21.21 15.25 -9.50
C ARG A 78 -22.73 15.11 -9.52
N ASP A 79 -23.41 16.15 -9.03
CA ASP A 79 -24.85 16.30 -9.07
C ASP A 79 -25.17 17.70 -9.62
N GLY A 80 -25.41 17.76 -10.94
CA GLY A 80 -25.49 19.02 -11.67
C GLY A 80 -24.18 19.81 -11.54
N ASP A 81 -24.26 21.04 -11.06
CA ASP A 81 -23.10 21.93 -10.85
C ASP A 81 -22.38 21.69 -9.52
N LYS A 82 -22.94 20.82 -8.65
CA LYS A 82 -22.33 20.49 -7.36
C LYS A 82 -21.32 19.36 -7.50
N VAL A 83 -20.14 19.60 -6.94
CA VAL A 83 -19.10 18.57 -6.80
C VAL A 83 -18.92 18.29 -5.32
N SER A 84 -19.05 17.03 -4.92
CA SER A 84 -18.78 16.57 -3.55
C SER A 84 -17.75 15.46 -3.56
N MET A 85 -17.03 15.33 -2.45
CA MET A 85 -16.06 14.27 -2.22
C MET A 85 -16.46 13.52 -0.96
N THR A 86 -16.48 12.20 -1.04
CA THR A 86 -16.86 11.34 0.09
C THR A 86 -15.78 10.32 0.31
N ASN A 87 -15.38 10.10 1.56
CA ASN A 87 -14.48 9.00 1.90
C ASN A 87 -15.19 7.67 1.67
N THR A 88 -14.59 6.81 0.87
CA THR A 88 -15.20 5.56 0.39
C THR A 88 -14.35 4.32 0.66
N PHE A 89 -13.45 4.35 1.63
CA PHE A 89 -12.84 3.10 2.07
C PHE A 89 -13.91 2.14 2.63
N PRO A 90 -13.77 0.83 2.39
CA PRO A 90 -12.70 0.14 1.67
C PRO A 90 -12.83 0.22 0.15
N LEU A 91 -11.68 0.14 -0.56
CA LEU A 91 -11.64 -0.03 -2.00
C LEU A 91 -11.74 -1.51 -2.35
N ALA A 92 -12.76 -1.89 -3.11
CA ALA A 92 -12.89 -3.26 -3.62
C ALA A 92 -11.85 -3.55 -4.70
N LEU A 93 -11.22 -4.72 -4.62
CA LEU A 93 -10.27 -5.26 -5.58
C LEU A 93 -10.77 -6.62 -6.08
N PRO A 94 -11.59 -6.65 -7.13
CA PRO A 94 -12.18 -7.88 -7.63
C PRO A 94 -11.11 -8.91 -8.03
N ALA A 95 -11.47 -10.18 -8.00
CA ALA A 95 -10.60 -11.28 -8.42
C ALA A 95 -10.20 -11.14 -9.89
N ALA A 96 -8.94 -11.44 -10.20
CA ALA A 96 -8.37 -11.42 -11.55
C ALA A 96 -8.69 -10.12 -12.32
N ALA A 97 -8.64 -8.98 -11.64
CA ALA A 97 -9.01 -7.68 -12.21
C ALA A 97 -8.03 -6.57 -11.84
N ARG A 98 -7.98 -5.55 -12.69
CA ARG A 98 -7.27 -4.32 -12.43
C ARG A 98 -8.21 -3.25 -11.89
N THR A 99 -7.79 -2.59 -10.82
CA THR A 99 -8.46 -1.42 -10.23
C THR A 99 -7.51 -0.23 -10.29
N GLU A 100 -7.98 0.91 -10.75
CA GLU A 100 -7.16 2.10 -10.88
C GLU A 100 -7.72 3.27 -10.07
N VAL A 101 -6.85 3.85 -9.24
CA VAL A 101 -7.04 5.14 -8.60
C VAL A 101 -6.10 6.11 -9.30
N LYS A 102 -6.61 6.76 -10.38
CA LYS A 102 -5.76 7.49 -11.34
C LYS A 102 -6.20 8.94 -11.56
N PRO A 103 -5.26 9.83 -11.99
CA PRO A 103 -5.63 11.16 -12.44
C PRO A 103 -6.46 11.10 -13.76
N PRO A 104 -7.31 12.11 -13.99
CA PRO A 104 -7.50 13.34 -13.20
C PRO A 104 -8.33 13.19 -11.92
N GLY A 105 -8.31 12.05 -11.25
CA GLY A 105 -9.00 11.85 -9.97
C GLY A 105 -10.50 11.61 -10.10
N ILE A 106 -10.94 11.11 -11.23
CA ILE A 106 -12.34 10.80 -11.49
C ILE A 106 -12.44 9.30 -11.80
N PRO A 107 -13.23 8.56 -11.03
CA PRO A 107 -14.01 8.99 -9.87
C PRO A 107 -13.25 8.94 -8.53
N LEU A 108 -12.02 8.41 -8.48
CA LEU A 108 -11.30 8.09 -7.24
C LEU A 108 -9.91 8.73 -7.18
N HIS A 109 -9.52 9.17 -5.99
CA HIS A 109 -8.15 9.51 -5.63
C HIS A 109 -7.90 9.24 -4.13
N PHE A 110 -6.68 8.92 -3.76
CA PHE A 110 -6.26 8.98 -2.38
C PHE A 110 -6.00 10.43 -2.00
N MET A 111 -6.35 10.82 -0.79
CA MET A 111 -6.12 12.16 -0.28
C MET A 111 -5.34 12.08 1.03
N LEU A 112 -4.10 12.58 1.01
CA LEU A 112 -3.27 12.77 2.17
C LEU A 112 -3.73 14.04 2.88
N MET A 113 -4.31 13.89 4.07
CA MET A 113 -4.85 15.01 4.85
C MET A 113 -3.81 15.49 5.86
N GLY A 114 -3.62 16.81 5.96
CA GLY A 114 -2.69 17.39 6.92
C GLY A 114 -1.26 16.88 6.74
N THR A 115 -0.68 17.13 5.57
CA THR A 115 0.68 16.70 5.23
C THR A 115 1.69 17.33 6.20
N THR A 116 2.67 16.54 6.65
CA THR A 116 3.65 16.94 7.68
C THR A 116 4.87 17.64 7.10
N ARG A 117 5.05 17.58 5.78
CA ARG A 117 6.17 18.20 5.04
C ARG A 117 5.78 18.51 3.60
N PRO A 118 6.53 19.37 2.90
CA PRO A 118 6.45 19.50 1.46
C PRO A 118 6.83 18.19 0.76
N PHE A 119 6.41 18.03 -0.50
CA PHE A 119 6.82 16.94 -1.37
C PHE A 119 7.57 17.50 -2.59
N ALA A 120 8.87 17.25 -2.65
CA ALA A 120 9.71 17.66 -3.77
C ALA A 120 9.78 16.57 -4.85
N VAL A 121 9.89 16.96 -6.11
CA VAL A 121 10.06 16.01 -7.23
C VAL A 121 11.23 15.07 -6.97
N GLY A 122 10.97 13.77 -7.12
CA GLY A 122 11.95 12.71 -6.87
C GLY A 122 11.94 12.16 -5.43
N ASP A 123 11.19 12.78 -4.51
CA ASP A 123 11.02 12.23 -3.16
C ASP A 123 10.41 10.82 -3.22
N ARG A 124 10.87 9.99 -2.30
CA ARG A 124 10.34 8.65 -2.06
C ARG A 124 9.58 8.62 -0.74
N VAL A 125 8.29 8.32 -0.80
CA VAL A 125 7.37 8.39 0.33
C VAL A 125 6.90 6.98 0.69
N PRO A 126 7.44 6.38 1.76
CA PRO A 126 6.99 5.06 2.21
C PRO A 126 5.56 5.14 2.76
N MET A 127 4.74 4.17 2.40
CA MET A 127 3.37 3.99 2.88
C MET A 127 3.09 2.52 3.16
N ARG A 128 2.13 2.26 4.03
CA ARG A 128 1.66 0.92 4.38
C ARG A 128 0.20 0.78 3.96
N LEU A 129 -0.03 -0.13 3.02
CA LEU A 129 -1.36 -0.43 2.51
C LEU A 129 -1.91 -1.63 3.30
N ARG A 130 -3.09 -1.46 3.91
CA ARG A 130 -3.73 -2.52 4.71
C ARG A 130 -4.84 -3.17 3.89
N PHE A 131 -4.63 -4.42 3.51
CA PHE A 131 -5.61 -5.24 2.80
C PHE A 131 -6.33 -6.18 3.76
N GLU A 132 -7.54 -6.58 3.39
CA GLU A 132 -8.36 -7.51 4.20
C GLU A 132 -7.75 -8.92 4.24
N ARG A 133 -7.27 -9.41 3.11
CA ARG A 133 -6.69 -10.76 2.96
C ARG A 133 -5.19 -10.76 2.75
N ALA A 134 -4.68 -9.88 1.91
CA ALA A 134 -3.24 -9.80 1.64
C ALA A 134 -2.42 -9.22 2.82
N GLY A 135 -3.11 -8.69 3.85
CA GLY A 135 -2.45 -8.13 5.03
C GLY A 135 -1.85 -6.76 4.77
N VAL A 136 -0.71 -6.47 5.38
CA VAL A 136 -0.01 -5.18 5.24
C VAL A 136 1.09 -5.30 4.20
N VAL A 137 1.04 -4.41 3.20
CA VAL A 137 2.06 -4.31 2.15
C VAL A 137 2.73 -2.95 2.22
N GLU A 138 4.05 -2.94 2.36
CA GLU A 138 4.83 -1.71 2.32
C GLU A 138 5.18 -1.34 0.89
N VAL A 139 4.96 -0.10 0.53
CA VAL A 139 5.19 0.45 -0.81
C VAL A 139 5.88 1.80 -0.72
N VAL A 140 6.44 2.26 -1.84
CA VAL A 140 7.07 3.57 -1.91
C VAL A 140 6.45 4.37 -3.06
N PHE A 141 5.74 5.43 -2.74
CA PHE A 141 5.25 6.40 -3.71
C PHE A 141 6.40 7.31 -4.14
N THR A 142 6.41 7.68 -5.43
CA THR A 142 7.36 8.64 -5.97
C THR A 142 6.69 9.98 -6.18
N VAL A 143 7.35 11.06 -5.79
CA VAL A 143 6.85 12.40 -6.06
C VAL A 143 7.23 12.80 -7.48
N ALA A 144 6.23 13.15 -8.29
CA ALA A 144 6.39 13.62 -9.67
C ALA A 144 5.99 15.09 -9.79
N GLU A 145 6.42 15.74 -10.88
CA GLU A 145 6.10 17.14 -11.14
C GLU A 145 4.59 17.39 -11.18
N ASP A 146 3.85 16.44 -11.76
CA ASP A 146 2.39 16.44 -11.77
C ASP A 146 1.81 15.03 -11.54
N SER A 147 0.50 14.94 -11.40
CA SER A 147 -0.19 13.68 -11.19
C SER A 147 -0.15 12.72 -12.40
N ARG A 148 0.20 13.21 -13.58
CA ARG A 148 0.21 12.43 -14.84
C ARG A 148 1.54 11.75 -15.10
N GLY A 149 2.63 12.23 -14.51
CA GLY A 149 4.01 11.82 -14.79
C GLY A 149 4.33 10.33 -14.69
N GLY A 150 3.48 9.55 -14.02
CA GLY A 150 3.57 8.09 -13.96
C GLY A 150 2.63 7.34 -14.92
N TRP A 151 1.51 7.98 -15.32
CA TRP A 151 0.42 7.32 -16.05
C TRP A 151 0.50 7.46 -17.57
N GLU A 152 1.10 8.51 -18.09
CA GLU A 152 1.21 8.73 -19.53
C GLU A 152 2.21 7.80 -20.23
N ARG A 153 3.14 7.22 -19.49
CA ARG A 153 4.12 6.24 -20.00
C ARG A 153 3.62 4.81 -20.04
N TRP A 154 2.51 4.53 -19.38
CA TRP A 154 1.95 3.19 -19.36
C TRP A 154 0.96 3.05 -20.54
N ARG A 155 1.32 2.24 -21.52
CA ARG A 155 0.41 1.72 -22.55
C ARG A 155 0.23 0.24 -22.27
N PRO A 156 -0.97 -0.26 -22.01
CA PRO A 156 -1.20 -1.69 -22.05
C PRO A 156 -0.97 -2.18 -23.47
N ASP A 157 -0.13 -3.21 -23.63
CA ASP A 157 -0.01 -3.99 -24.88
C ASP A 157 -1.30 -4.78 -25.12
#